data_4b2e990ab9ce0a7bbed33651590f1838
#
_entry.id   4b2e990ab9ce0a7bbed33651590f1838
#
_cell.length_a   1.000
_cell.length_b   1.000
_cell.length_c   1.000
_cell.angle_alpha   90.00
_cell.angle_beta   90.00
_cell.angle_gamma   90.00
#
_symmetry.space_group_name_H-M   'P 1'
#
loop_
_entity.id
_entity.type
_entity.pdbx_description
1 polymer ?
#
loop_
_entity_poly.entity_id
_entity_poly.type
_entity_poly.pdbx_seq_one_letter_code
_entity_poly.pdbx_strand_id
1 'polypeptide(L)'
;MKKKKSNLSAKRGRVGTLLMLVILLQSFGIGVSRAQSNDEPRLTVEFNETPFIDVINYIKRHTKFDFLYNNEEVQKIPAVTHSFKSVPASQVLQACLEGTEYTFRLFQNMIVIQKRQKTLE
;
A
#
# COMPACT_ATOMS: atom_id res chain seq x y z
N MET A 1 8.25 53.57 -34.43
CA MET A 1 8.39 53.14 -34.26
C MET A 1 8.24 52.41 -33.80
N LYS A 2 8.06 52.42 -33.96
CA LYS A 2 7.91 51.81 -33.76
C LYS A 2 7.87 50.95 -33.25
N LYS A 3 7.82 50.80 -33.19
CA LYS A 3 7.87 50.07 -32.88
C LYS A 3 7.77 49.35 -32.19
N LYS A 4 7.51 49.48 -32.20
CA LYS A 4 7.59 48.89 -31.72
C LYS A 4 7.33 48.05 -31.18
N LYS A 5 7.10 48.11 -31.53
CA LYS A 5 6.93 47.40 -31.23
C LYS A 5 6.90 46.45 -30.77
N SER A 6 6.90 46.48 -30.94
CA SER A 6 6.95 45.61 -30.64
C SER A 6 7.07 44.78 -30.13
N ASN A 7 6.89 44.87 -30.01
CA ASN A 7 7.16 44.05 -29.58
C ASN A 7 6.84 43.33 -28.97
N LEU A 8 6.30 43.58 -29.01
CA LEU A 8 6.02 42.99 -28.56
C LEU A 8 5.75 42.12 -28.33
N SER A 9 5.34 42.15 -28.50
CA SER A 9 4.96 41.30 -28.54
C SER A 9 5.42 40.33 -28.46
N ALA A 10 5.76 40.15 -28.45
CA ALA A 10 6.30 39.12 -28.49
C ALA A 10 6.37 38.58 -27.37
N LYS A 11 6.46 38.96 -26.87
CA LYS A 11 6.56 38.48 -25.99
C LYS A 11 5.71 38.00 -25.39
N ARG A 12 5.00 38.03 -25.59
CA ARG A 12 4.13 37.66 -25.06
C ARG A 12 3.85 36.35 -25.19
N GLY A 13 3.82 35.89 -26.05
CA GLY A 13 3.53 34.58 -26.34
C GLY A 13 4.27 33.60 -25.53
N ARG A 14 5.42 33.81 -25.40
CA ARG A 14 6.16 32.90 -24.75
C ARG A 14 5.76 32.71 -23.44
N VAL A 15 5.16 33.53 -22.89
CA VAL A 15 4.80 33.38 -21.55
C VAL A 15 3.85 32.24 -21.41
N GLY A 16 2.94 32.18 -22.27
CA GLY A 16 2.00 31.15 -22.16
C GLY A 16 2.63 29.79 -22.17
N THR A 17 3.59 29.68 -22.97
CA THR A 17 4.23 28.44 -23.06
C THR A 17 4.81 28.03 -21.76
N LEU A 18 5.37 28.93 -21.09
CA LEU A 18 5.95 28.62 -19.85
C LEU A 18 4.93 28.09 -18.92
N LEU A 19 3.83 28.65 -18.89
CA LEU A 19 2.83 28.20 -18.00
C LEU A 19 2.53 26.79 -18.19
N MET A 20 2.45 26.35 -19.34
CA MET A 20 2.15 25.04 -19.57
C MET A 20 3.13 24.15 -18.98
N LEU A 21 4.30 24.46 -19.10
CA LEU A 21 5.31 23.65 -18.57
C LEU A 21 5.15 23.48 -17.11
N VAL A 22 4.87 24.51 -16.49
CA VAL A 22 4.74 24.47 -15.08
C VAL A 22 3.70 23.49 -14.68
N ILE A 23 2.63 23.53 -15.31
CA ILE A 23 1.59 22.62 -14.99
C ILE A 23 2.01 21.22 -15.09
N LEU A 24 2.68 20.89 -16.05
CA LEU A 24 3.13 19.57 -16.20
C LEU A 24 3.90 19.13 -15.02
N LEU A 25 4.73 19.92 -14.57
CA LEU A 25 5.53 19.56 -13.47
C LEU A 25 4.75 19.15 -12.29
N GLN A 26 3.77 19.83 -12.02
CA GLN A 26 3.02 19.48 -10.92
C GLN A 26 2.56 18.10 -10.92
N SER A 27 2.16 17.64 -11.97
CA SER A 27 1.63 16.33 -11.98
C SER A 27 2.62 15.36 -11.55
N PHE A 28 3.83 15.57 -11.78
CA PHE A 28 4.74 14.65 -11.41
C PHE A 28 4.80 14.42 -10.00
N GLY A 29 4.82 15.40 -9.27
CA GLY A 29 5.03 15.25 -7.88
C GLY A 29 4.09 14.27 -7.30
N ILE A 30 2.97 14.26 -7.77
CA ILE A 30 2.05 13.39 -7.28
C ILE A 30 2.37 11.98 -7.46
N GLY A 31 2.65 11.65 -8.56
CA GLY A 31 2.87 10.29 -8.81
C GLY A 31 3.97 9.75 -8.01
N VAL A 32 4.92 10.47 -7.86
CA VAL A 32 6.00 9.98 -7.16
C VAL A 32 5.75 9.51 -5.82
N SER A 33 5.00 10.20 -5.13
CA SER A 33 4.86 9.84 -3.80
C SER A 33 4.51 8.44 -3.55
N ARG A 34 3.78 7.83 -4.32
CA ARG A 34 3.45 6.60 -3.94
C ARG A 34 4.38 5.62 -4.24
N ALA A 35 5.20 5.89 -5.05
CA ALA A 35 6.11 4.92 -5.45
C ALA A 35 6.84 4.31 -4.36
N GLN A 36 7.08 4.93 -3.32
CA GLN A 36 7.83 4.35 -2.42
C GLN A 36 7.31 3.38 -1.61
N SER A 37 6.19 3.21 -1.51
CA SER A 37 5.79 2.27 -0.60
C SER A 37 5.75 0.97 -1.17
N ASN A 38 6.32 0.77 -2.22
CA ASN A 38 6.11 -0.38 -2.76
C ASN A 38 7.03 -1.40 -2.79
N ASP A 39 7.80 -1.57 -1.92
CA ASP A 39 8.67 -2.67 -1.96
C ASP A 39 7.97 -3.82 -1.33
N GLU A 40 6.78 -3.66 -0.87
CA GLU A 40 6.11 -4.76 -0.25
C GLU A 40 5.72 -5.80 -1.29
N PRO A 41 6.00 -7.06 -1.07
CA PRO A 41 5.67 -8.09 -2.05
C PRO A 41 4.19 -8.25 -2.24
N ARG A 42 3.78 -8.49 -3.47
CA ARG A 42 2.39 -8.68 -3.76
C ARG A 42 2.11 -10.15 -3.95
N LEU A 43 0.96 -10.58 -3.48
CA LEU A 43 0.62 -11.99 -3.52
C LEU A 43 -0.61 -12.23 -4.36
N THR A 44 -0.63 -13.35 -5.05
CA THR A 44 -1.80 -13.78 -5.80
C THR A 44 -2.09 -15.17 -5.31
N VAL A 45 -3.16 -15.31 -4.55
CA VAL A 45 -3.46 -16.60 -3.94
C VAL A 45 -4.93 -16.70 -3.63
N GLU A 46 -5.42 -17.90 -3.58
CA GLU A 46 -6.81 -18.12 -3.25
C GLU A 46 -6.83 -19.03 -2.05
N PHE A 47 -7.44 -18.59 -0.95
CA PHE A 47 -7.58 -19.41 0.23
C PHE A 47 -9.02 -19.88 0.29
N ASN A 48 -9.22 -21.14 0.61
CA ASN A 48 -10.54 -21.67 0.69
C ASN A 48 -10.64 -22.44 1.98
N GLU A 49 -11.30 -21.86 2.98
CA GLU A 49 -11.41 -22.46 4.30
C GLU A 49 -10.04 -22.84 4.82
N THR A 50 -9.09 -21.97 4.61
CA THR A 50 -7.72 -22.25 4.97
C THR A 50 -7.44 -21.80 6.40
N PRO A 51 -6.89 -22.65 7.24
CA PRO A 51 -6.58 -22.23 8.61
C PRO A 51 -5.60 -21.07 8.58
N PHE A 52 -5.76 -20.13 9.50
CA PHE A 52 -4.94 -18.95 9.46
C PHE A 52 -3.45 -19.27 9.61
N ILE A 53 -3.11 -20.34 10.30
CA ILE A 53 -1.72 -20.70 10.43
C ILE A 53 -1.14 -21.04 9.05
N ASP A 54 -1.96 -21.59 8.16
CA ASP A 54 -1.47 -21.90 6.83
C ASP A 54 -1.33 -20.62 6.02
N VAL A 55 -2.13 -19.61 6.30
CA VAL A 55 -2.00 -18.34 5.64
C VAL A 55 -0.65 -17.72 6.05
N ILE A 56 -0.32 -17.82 7.33
CA ILE A 56 0.94 -17.32 7.82
C ILE A 56 2.08 -18.03 7.12
N ASN A 57 1.99 -19.35 7.02
CA ASN A 57 3.06 -20.11 6.39
C ASN A 57 3.18 -19.77 4.91
N TYR A 58 2.07 -19.51 4.27
CA TYR A 58 2.12 -19.15 2.87
C TYR A 58 2.87 -17.84 2.70
N ILE A 59 2.55 -16.85 3.52
CA ILE A 59 3.19 -15.56 3.40
C ILE A 59 4.68 -15.69 3.73
N LYS A 60 5.02 -16.50 4.71
CA LYS A 60 6.42 -16.67 5.04
C LYS A 60 7.20 -17.27 3.88
N ARG A 61 6.61 -18.18 3.19
CA ARG A 61 7.31 -18.82 2.09
C ARG A 61 7.44 -17.94 0.86
N HIS A 62 6.55 -16.99 0.68
CA HIS A 62 6.55 -16.18 -0.50
C HIS A 62 7.04 -14.75 -0.29
N THR A 63 7.46 -14.41 0.90
CA THR A 63 7.94 -13.07 1.17
C THR A 63 9.12 -13.18 2.12
N LYS A 64 9.63 -12.05 2.51
CA LYS A 64 10.72 -12.06 3.46
C LYS A 64 10.23 -11.72 4.84
N PHE A 65 8.94 -11.69 5.04
CA PHE A 65 8.39 -11.36 6.33
C PHE A 65 8.53 -12.55 7.27
N ASP A 66 8.76 -12.24 8.52
CA ASP A 66 8.75 -13.25 9.54
C ASP A 66 7.58 -12.95 10.44
N PHE A 67 7.16 -13.90 11.24
CA PHE A 67 5.98 -13.70 12.05
C PHE A 67 6.22 -14.03 13.51
N LEU A 68 5.59 -13.24 14.38
CA LEU A 68 5.65 -13.49 15.79
C LEU A 68 4.20 -13.59 16.24
N TYR A 69 3.81 -14.69 16.82
CA TYR A 69 2.43 -14.89 17.23
C TYR A 69 2.34 -15.97 18.31
N ASN A 70 1.21 -15.96 19.01
CA ASN A 70 0.95 -16.98 19.99
C ASN A 70 0.18 -18.08 19.29
N ASN A 71 0.69 -19.27 19.33
CA ASN A 71 0.10 -20.36 18.59
C ASN A 71 -1.34 -20.65 19.02
N GLU A 72 -1.60 -20.60 20.31
CA GLU A 72 -2.94 -20.86 20.75
C GLU A 72 -3.92 -19.80 20.29
N GLU A 73 -3.47 -18.56 20.26
CA GLU A 73 -4.36 -17.51 19.84
C GLU A 73 -4.62 -17.59 18.36
N VAL A 74 -3.61 -17.88 17.57
CA VAL A 74 -3.78 -17.94 16.15
C VAL A 74 -4.75 -19.03 15.74
N GLN A 75 -4.80 -20.11 16.52
CA GLN A 75 -5.72 -21.16 16.19
C GLN A 75 -7.17 -20.76 16.40
N LYS A 76 -7.41 -19.69 17.11
CA LYS A 76 -8.77 -19.25 17.32
C LYS A 76 -9.26 -18.37 16.19
N ILE A 77 -8.39 -18.00 15.27
CA ILE A 77 -8.79 -17.16 14.16
C ILE A 77 -9.53 -18.03 13.16
N PRO A 78 -10.66 -17.58 12.67
CA PRO A 78 -11.44 -18.42 11.77
C PRO A 78 -10.70 -18.72 10.47
N ALA A 79 -11.05 -19.80 9.85
CA ALA A 79 -10.46 -20.14 8.57
C ALA A 79 -10.77 -19.07 7.56
N VAL A 80 -9.89 -18.89 6.61
CA VAL A 80 -9.98 -17.83 5.65
C VAL A 80 -10.47 -18.31 4.30
N THR A 81 -11.40 -17.58 3.73
CA THR A 81 -11.85 -17.86 2.38
C THR A 81 -11.80 -16.54 1.64
N HIS A 82 -10.73 -16.31 0.93
CA HIS A 82 -10.52 -15.07 0.21
C HIS A 82 -9.67 -15.32 -1.02
N SER A 83 -9.84 -14.50 -2.01
CA SER A 83 -9.05 -14.61 -3.22
C SER A 83 -8.34 -13.28 -3.41
N PHE A 84 -7.03 -13.32 -3.61
CA PHE A 84 -6.25 -12.12 -3.77
C PHE A 84 -5.49 -12.15 -5.07
N LYS A 85 -5.44 -11.01 -5.76
CA LYS A 85 -4.73 -10.94 -6.99
C LYS A 85 -3.82 -9.75 -6.96
N SER A 86 -2.54 -9.97 -6.88
CA SER A 86 -1.52 -8.94 -6.85
C SER A 86 -1.77 -7.95 -5.71
N VAL A 87 -1.97 -8.46 -4.52
CA VAL A 87 -2.30 -7.66 -3.36
C VAL A 87 -1.11 -7.65 -2.40
N PRO A 88 -0.76 -6.50 -1.84
CA PRO A 88 0.36 -6.46 -0.91
C PRO A 88 0.11 -7.37 0.29
N ALA A 89 1.17 -7.96 0.80
CA ALA A 89 1.04 -8.91 1.89
C ALA A 89 0.31 -8.32 3.10
N SER A 90 0.55 -7.07 3.40
CA SER A 90 -0.10 -6.48 4.55
C SER A 90 -1.60 -6.38 4.34
N GLN A 91 -2.03 -6.14 3.11
CA GLN A 91 -3.44 -6.06 2.86
C GLN A 91 -4.08 -7.44 2.87
N VAL A 92 -3.33 -8.46 2.49
CA VAL A 92 -3.83 -9.81 2.59
C VAL A 92 -4.11 -10.11 4.06
N LEU A 93 -3.19 -9.76 4.95
CA LEU A 93 -3.40 -10.00 6.35
C LEU A 93 -4.55 -9.19 6.91
N GLN A 94 -4.65 -7.96 6.48
CA GLN A 94 -5.72 -7.11 6.97
C GLN A 94 -7.06 -7.70 6.59
N ALA A 95 -7.21 -8.18 5.37
CA ALA A 95 -8.45 -8.77 4.94
C ALA A 95 -8.76 -10.05 5.71
N CYS A 96 -7.74 -10.83 5.98
CA CYS A 96 -7.94 -12.08 6.67
C CYS A 96 -8.34 -11.87 8.14
N LEU A 97 -7.89 -10.78 8.73
CA LEU A 97 -8.18 -10.53 10.13
C LEU A 97 -9.38 -9.61 10.35
N GLU A 98 -9.91 -9.08 9.28
CA GLU A 98 -11.02 -8.17 9.40
C GLU A 98 -12.20 -8.88 9.98
N GLY A 99 -12.88 -8.28 10.93
CA GLY A 99 -14.02 -8.90 11.57
C GLY A 99 -13.65 -9.81 12.72
N THR A 100 -12.38 -10.02 12.97
CA THR A 100 -11.98 -10.86 14.07
C THR A 100 -11.48 -9.98 15.21
N GLU A 101 -11.13 -10.60 16.31
CA GLU A 101 -10.60 -9.87 17.44
C GLU A 101 -9.11 -9.68 17.31
N TYR A 102 -8.52 -10.03 16.19
CA TYR A 102 -7.09 -9.98 16.04
C TYR A 102 -6.66 -8.92 15.04
N THR A 103 -5.44 -8.45 15.21
CA THR A 103 -4.88 -7.48 14.31
C THR A 103 -3.39 -7.78 14.18
N PHE A 104 -2.68 -7.03 13.37
CA PHE A 104 -1.27 -7.26 13.23
C PHE A 104 -0.52 -5.93 13.21
N ARG A 105 0.74 -5.99 13.51
CA ARG A 105 1.60 -4.82 13.43
C ARG A 105 2.83 -5.21 12.65
N LEU A 106 3.26 -4.33 11.79
CA LEU A 106 4.43 -4.60 10.99
C LEU A 106 5.59 -3.78 11.54
N PHE A 107 6.69 -4.45 11.85
CA PHE A 107 7.82 -3.79 12.40
C PHE A 107 9.01 -4.26 11.59
N GLN A 108 9.47 -3.46 10.67
CA GLN A 108 10.53 -3.83 9.75
C GLN A 108 10.02 -5.00 8.94
N ASN A 109 10.59 -6.16 9.05
CA ASN A 109 10.05 -7.30 8.32
C ASN A 109 9.44 -8.32 9.26
N MET A 110 9.11 -7.90 10.47
CA MET A 110 8.49 -8.80 11.42
C MET A 110 7.03 -8.44 11.55
N ILE A 111 6.14 -9.38 11.38
CA ILE A 111 4.72 -9.16 11.53
C ILE A 111 4.28 -9.80 12.83
N VAL A 112 3.69 -8.98 13.70
CA VAL A 112 3.26 -9.46 15.00
C VAL A 112 1.76 -9.57 15.00
N ILE A 113 1.23 -10.77 15.26
CA ILE A 113 -0.21 -10.98 15.31
C ILE A 113 -0.62 -10.91 16.77
N GLN A 114 -1.57 -10.09 17.08
CA GLN A 114 -1.99 -9.94 18.46
C GLN A 114 -3.46 -9.63 18.54
N LYS A 115 -4.01 -9.77 19.72
CA LYS A 115 -5.40 -9.50 19.91
C LYS A 115 -5.60 -8.01 19.93
N ARG A 116 -6.70 -7.55 19.34
CA ARG A 116 -6.98 -6.13 19.30
C ARG A 116 -7.33 -5.67 20.69
N GLN A 117 -6.75 -4.58 21.08
CA GLN A 117 -7.05 -4.11 22.38
C GLN A 117 -8.28 -3.29 22.39
N LYS A 118 -9.15 -3.53 23.38
CA LYS A 118 -10.30 -2.77 23.46
C LYS A 118 -9.99 -1.52 24.16
N THR A 119 -10.45 -0.43 23.68
CA THR A 119 -10.21 0.81 24.30
C THR A 119 -11.36 1.11 25.19
N LEU A 120 -11.09 1.38 26.38
CA LEU A 120 -12.15 1.70 27.26
C LEU A 120 -12.43 3.12 27.14
N GLU A 121 -13.56 3.45 26.86
CA GLU A 121 -13.80 4.83 26.72
C GLU A 121 -14.84 5.20 27.50
#